data_84e70a657df6659b1f2017de3c471d88
#
_entry.id   84e70a657df6659b1f2017de3c471d88
#
_cell.length_a   1.000
_cell.length_b   1.000
_cell.length_c   1.000
_cell.angle_alpha   90.00
_cell.angle_beta   90.00
_cell.angle_gamma   90.00
#
_symmetry.space_group_name_H-M   'P 1'
#
loop_
_entity.id
_entity.type
_entity.pdbx_description
1 polymer ?
#
loop_
_entity_poly.entity_id
_entity_poly.type
_entity_poly.pdbx_seq_one_letter_code
_entity_poly.pdbx_strand_id
1 'polypeptide(L)'
;MRSVRLRAALPALAGAALLTGTLLSTPAQAAGGVKIHHVWFDSPGSDNRSNKSLNGEWVQLKNTGGKAVSLKGWVLKDASNHKYVFPDVKIGAGKYLKIHTGSGTNTASDRYQGRRAYVWNNDKDTATLTKAGGSKVASCSWTTRDPSDKYC
;
A
#
# COMPACT_ATOMS: atom_id res chain seq x y z
N MET A 1 -35.40 -87.26 18.43
CA MET A 1 -34.88 -86.49 17.29
C MET A 1 -35.30 -85.06 17.46
N ARG A 2 -34.38 -84.16 17.79
CA ARG A 2 -34.70 -82.75 17.97
C ARG A 2 -33.97 -81.94 16.94
N SER A 3 -34.68 -81.29 16.08
CA SER A 3 -34.13 -80.38 15.05
C SER A 3 -33.70 -79.08 15.66
N VAL A 4 -32.45 -78.74 15.53
CA VAL A 4 -31.89 -77.46 15.93
C VAL A 4 -32.05 -76.52 14.73
N ARG A 5 -32.86 -75.50 14.88
CA ARG A 5 -32.92 -74.40 13.87
C ARG A 5 -31.84 -73.38 14.13
N LEU A 6 -30.90 -73.28 13.26
CA LEU A 6 -29.89 -72.16 13.23
C LEU A 6 -30.61 -70.87 12.74
N ARG A 7 -30.59 -69.89 13.56
CA ARG A 7 -30.99 -68.53 13.15
C ARG A 7 -29.73 -67.80 12.72
N ALA A 8 -29.69 -67.52 11.45
CA ALA A 8 -28.65 -66.64 10.91
C ALA A 8 -29.01 -65.18 11.25
N ALA A 9 -28.16 -64.54 12.00
CA ALA A 9 -28.24 -63.11 12.24
C ALA A 9 -27.46 -62.35 11.14
N LEU A 10 -28.15 -61.49 10.43
CA LEU A 10 -27.55 -60.56 9.46
C LEU A 10 -26.92 -59.40 10.21
N PRO A 11 -25.68 -59.03 9.90
CA PRO A 11 -25.10 -57.79 10.42
C PRO A 11 -25.71 -56.60 9.65
N ALA A 12 -26.23 -55.63 10.39
CA ALA A 12 -26.62 -54.34 9.86
C ALA A 12 -25.38 -53.56 9.49
N LEU A 13 -25.20 -53.29 8.20
CA LEU A 13 -24.19 -52.32 7.71
C LEU A 13 -24.69 -50.93 8.05
N ALA A 14 -24.07 -50.33 9.10
CA ALA A 14 -24.19 -48.91 9.36
C ALA A 14 -23.32 -48.16 8.32
N GLY A 15 -23.98 -47.58 7.32
CA GLY A 15 -23.35 -46.68 6.38
C GLY A 15 -22.97 -45.38 7.08
N ALA A 16 -21.69 -45.22 7.33
CA ALA A 16 -21.14 -43.91 7.73
C ALA A 16 -21.09 -43.01 6.50
N ALA A 17 -22.04 -42.09 6.39
CA ALA A 17 -21.99 -41.03 5.41
C ALA A 17 -20.87 -40.07 5.81
N LEU A 18 -19.74 -40.19 5.14
CA LEU A 18 -18.66 -39.18 5.19
C LEU A 18 -19.17 -37.92 4.45
N LEU A 19 -19.65 -36.96 5.21
CA LEU A 19 -19.83 -35.58 4.73
C LEU A 19 -18.44 -35.00 4.49
N THR A 20 -17.92 -35.14 3.28
CA THR A 20 -16.79 -34.37 2.81
C THR A 20 -17.24 -32.92 2.65
N GLY A 21 -17.17 -32.16 3.72
CA GLY A 21 -17.28 -30.71 3.66
C GLY A 21 -16.15 -30.17 2.81
N THR A 22 -16.42 -29.83 1.57
CA THR A 22 -15.53 -29.00 0.78
C THR A 22 -15.48 -27.62 1.46
N LEU A 23 -14.42 -27.37 2.21
CA LEU A 23 -14.08 -26.02 2.64
C LEU A 23 -13.80 -25.24 1.35
N LEU A 24 -14.79 -24.50 0.90
CA LEU A 24 -14.58 -23.45 -0.08
C LEU A 24 -13.69 -22.42 0.61
N SER A 25 -12.38 -22.54 0.40
CA SER A 25 -11.46 -21.47 0.74
C SER A 25 -11.87 -20.29 -0.14
N THR A 26 -12.56 -19.32 0.46
CA THR A 26 -12.71 -18.01 -0.15
C THR A 26 -11.30 -17.53 -0.43
N PRO A 27 -10.97 -17.11 -1.69
CA PRO A 27 -9.68 -16.53 -1.96
C PRO A 27 -9.54 -15.36 -0.97
N ALA A 28 -8.46 -15.38 -0.17
CA ALA A 28 -8.15 -14.26 0.68
C ALA A 28 -8.04 -13.06 -0.25
N GLN A 29 -9.00 -12.13 -0.18
CA GLN A 29 -8.85 -10.84 -0.83
C GLN A 29 -7.52 -10.28 -0.34
N ALA A 30 -6.59 -10.03 -1.26
CA ALA A 30 -5.34 -9.36 -0.93
C ALA A 30 -5.72 -8.13 -0.12
N ALA A 31 -5.31 -8.09 1.16
CA ALA A 31 -5.60 -6.98 2.03
C ALA A 31 -5.07 -5.74 1.32
N GLY A 32 -5.97 -4.86 0.89
CA GLY A 32 -5.60 -3.59 0.29
C GLY A 32 -4.68 -2.86 1.26
N GLY A 33 -3.67 -2.19 0.73
CA GLY A 33 -2.67 -1.47 1.50
C GLY A 33 -2.39 -0.10 0.92
N VAL A 34 -1.49 0.61 1.57
CA VAL A 34 -1.01 1.89 1.05
C VAL A 34 -0.03 1.62 -0.09
N LYS A 35 -0.22 2.34 -1.19
CA LYS A 35 0.69 2.33 -2.33
C LYS A 35 1.10 3.74 -2.71
N ILE A 36 2.23 3.88 -3.40
CA ILE A 36 2.54 5.09 -4.16
C ILE A 36 1.66 5.05 -5.41
N HIS A 37 0.84 6.06 -5.60
CA HIS A 37 -0.12 6.12 -6.71
C HIS A 37 0.40 6.97 -7.86
N HIS A 38 0.96 8.14 -7.54
CA HIS A 38 1.41 9.10 -8.53
C HIS A 38 2.57 9.93 -7.96
N VAL A 39 3.58 10.16 -8.74
CA VAL A 39 4.70 11.05 -8.42
C VAL A 39 4.76 12.14 -9.46
N TRP A 40 4.78 13.40 -9.04
CA TRP A 40 5.12 14.54 -9.88
C TRP A 40 6.52 14.99 -9.48
N PHE A 41 7.51 14.63 -10.28
CA PHE A 41 8.91 14.83 -9.94
C PHE A 41 9.54 16.05 -10.61
N ASP A 42 8.98 16.53 -11.72
CA ASP A 42 9.42 17.71 -12.44
C ASP A 42 8.39 18.83 -12.25
N SER A 43 8.66 19.74 -11.32
CA SER A 43 7.78 20.84 -10.98
C SER A 43 7.46 21.70 -12.20
N PRO A 44 6.18 22.08 -12.44
CA PRO A 44 5.84 22.92 -13.57
C PRO A 44 6.55 24.27 -13.55
N GLY A 45 7.08 24.70 -14.71
CA GLY A 45 7.76 25.98 -14.88
C GLY A 45 9.25 25.91 -14.56
N SER A 46 9.83 27.04 -14.17
CA SER A 46 11.27 27.11 -13.87
C SER A 46 11.58 26.59 -12.48
N ASP A 47 12.66 25.84 -12.35
CA ASP A 47 13.21 25.35 -11.09
C ASP A 47 13.93 26.46 -10.32
N ASN A 48 13.14 27.43 -9.84
CA ASN A 48 13.65 28.63 -9.16
C ASN A 48 13.67 28.51 -7.63
N ARG A 49 13.35 27.34 -7.08
CA ARG A 49 13.26 27.06 -5.63
C ARG A 49 12.25 27.93 -4.86
N SER A 50 11.37 28.65 -5.55
CA SER A 50 10.24 29.28 -4.85
C SER A 50 9.38 28.20 -4.17
N ASN A 51 8.72 28.56 -3.08
CA ASN A 51 7.85 27.60 -2.39
C ASN A 51 6.75 27.04 -3.31
N LYS A 52 6.24 27.85 -4.23
CA LYS A 52 5.30 27.41 -5.26
C LYS A 52 5.92 26.34 -6.16
N SER A 53 7.14 26.54 -6.63
CA SER A 53 7.85 25.57 -7.46
C SER A 53 8.17 24.29 -6.68
N LEU A 54 8.67 24.40 -5.45
CA LEU A 54 8.92 23.24 -4.58
C LEU A 54 7.66 22.42 -4.32
N ASN A 55 6.51 23.07 -4.13
CA ASN A 55 5.22 22.37 -3.94
C ASN A 55 4.62 21.84 -5.23
N GLY A 56 5.14 22.19 -6.38
CA GLY A 56 4.83 21.58 -7.67
C GLY A 56 5.38 20.16 -7.79
N GLU A 57 6.38 19.81 -6.96
CA GLU A 57 6.88 18.45 -6.85
C GLU A 57 6.25 17.76 -5.63
N TRP A 58 5.71 16.55 -5.84
CA TRP A 58 4.98 15.82 -4.81
C TRP A 58 4.87 14.32 -5.09
N VAL A 59 4.65 13.56 -4.04
CA VAL A 59 4.28 12.13 -4.10
C VAL A 59 2.89 11.94 -3.53
N GLN A 60 2.04 11.23 -4.23
CA GLN A 60 0.68 10.89 -3.80
C GLN A 60 0.59 9.42 -3.42
N LEU A 61 0.17 9.17 -2.19
CA LEU A 61 -0.16 7.85 -1.69
C LEU A 61 -1.66 7.58 -1.84
N LYS A 62 -2.02 6.31 -1.99
CA LYS A 62 -3.40 5.84 -1.95
C LYS A 62 -3.54 4.68 -0.99
N ASN A 63 -4.53 4.73 -0.12
CA ASN A 63 -4.97 3.58 0.65
C ASN A 63 -6.01 2.80 -0.17
N THR A 64 -5.63 1.62 -0.67
CA THR A 64 -6.52 0.75 -1.47
C THR A 64 -7.35 -0.19 -0.62
N GLY A 65 -7.17 -0.18 0.71
CA GLY A 65 -7.89 -1.03 1.64
C GLY A 65 -9.22 -0.44 2.12
N GLY A 66 -9.97 -1.26 2.83
CA GLY A 66 -11.27 -0.91 3.41
C GLY A 66 -11.21 -0.29 4.80
N LYS A 67 -10.02 -0.05 5.34
CA LYS A 67 -9.80 0.54 6.68
C LYS A 67 -8.77 1.66 6.60
N ALA A 68 -8.86 2.64 7.50
CA ALA A 68 -7.84 3.66 7.67
C ALA A 68 -6.50 3.02 8.08
N VAL A 69 -5.39 3.55 7.55
CA VAL A 69 -4.02 3.12 7.88
C VAL A 69 -3.28 4.26 8.54
N SER A 70 -2.68 4.00 9.71
CA SER A 70 -1.77 4.93 10.36
C SER A 70 -0.40 4.88 9.70
N LEU A 71 0.12 6.03 9.33
CA LEU A 71 1.46 6.17 8.75
C LEU A 71 2.50 6.62 9.78
N LYS A 72 2.17 6.69 11.06
CA LYS A 72 3.09 7.16 12.10
C LYS A 72 4.42 6.43 12.05
N GLY A 73 5.51 7.18 11.89
CA GLY A 73 6.86 6.64 11.81
C GLY A 73 7.23 6.02 10.46
N TRP A 74 6.31 5.95 9.51
CA TRP A 74 6.67 5.52 8.16
C TRP A 74 7.61 6.54 7.51
N VAL A 75 8.34 6.11 6.49
CA VAL A 75 9.33 6.93 5.80
C VAL A 75 9.09 6.89 4.31
N LEU A 76 8.99 8.07 3.70
CA LEU A 76 9.08 8.28 2.27
C LEU A 76 10.47 8.83 1.96
N LYS A 77 11.20 8.22 1.03
CA LYS A 77 12.56 8.64 0.67
C LYS A 77 12.84 8.52 -0.82
N ASP A 78 13.78 9.33 -1.30
CA ASP A 78 14.38 9.22 -2.63
C ASP A 78 15.54 8.20 -2.65
N ALA A 79 16.14 8.01 -3.83
CA ALA A 79 17.31 7.14 -3.98
C ALA A 79 18.56 7.67 -3.27
N SER A 80 18.64 8.97 -2.99
CA SER A 80 19.75 9.64 -2.26
C SER A 80 19.54 9.69 -0.75
N ASN A 81 18.47 9.05 -0.25
CA ASN A 81 18.15 8.96 1.17
C ASN A 81 17.69 10.27 1.83
N HIS A 82 17.11 11.20 1.05
CA HIS A 82 16.33 12.30 1.61
C HIS A 82 15.02 11.76 2.14
N LYS A 83 14.80 11.87 3.45
CA LYS A 83 13.69 11.23 4.15
C LYS A 83 12.63 12.22 4.58
N TYR A 84 11.38 11.84 4.43
CA TYR A 84 10.24 12.40 5.13
C TYR A 84 9.68 11.33 6.07
N VAL A 85 9.72 11.60 7.36
CA VAL A 85 9.15 10.73 8.40
C VAL A 85 7.73 11.19 8.70
N PHE A 86 6.75 10.32 8.51
CA PHE A 86 5.36 10.66 8.75
C PHE A 86 5.11 10.86 10.26
N PRO A 87 4.51 11.98 10.66
CA PRO A 87 3.99 12.15 12.00
C PRO A 87 2.75 11.25 12.21
N ASP A 88 2.03 11.46 13.30
CA ASP A 88 0.76 10.76 13.54
C ASP A 88 -0.31 11.24 12.56
N VAL A 89 -0.37 10.60 11.39
CA VAL A 89 -1.31 10.86 10.30
C VAL A 89 -1.88 9.53 9.79
N LYS A 90 -3.13 9.54 9.37
CA LYS A 90 -3.82 8.39 8.80
C LYS A 90 -4.28 8.68 7.38
N ILE A 91 -4.28 7.64 6.54
CA ILE A 91 -5.00 7.68 5.27
C ILE A 91 -6.28 6.86 5.43
N GLY A 92 -7.43 7.50 5.28
CA GLY A 92 -8.72 6.83 5.29
C GLY A 92 -8.85 5.78 4.18
N ALA A 93 -9.78 4.85 4.34
CA ALA A 93 -10.07 3.82 3.34
C ALA A 93 -10.39 4.45 1.97
N GLY A 94 -9.69 4.02 0.92
CA GLY A 94 -9.86 4.53 -0.44
C GLY A 94 -9.41 5.97 -0.66
N LYS A 95 -8.81 6.63 0.34
CA LYS A 95 -8.39 8.03 0.26
C LYS A 95 -6.97 8.18 -0.25
N TYR A 96 -6.63 9.41 -0.59
CA TYR A 96 -5.31 9.84 -1.06
C TYR A 96 -4.66 10.76 -0.04
N LEU A 97 -3.33 10.76 -0.03
CA LEU A 97 -2.50 11.71 0.71
C LEU A 97 -1.36 12.17 -0.19
N LYS A 98 -1.27 13.47 -0.42
CA LYS A 98 -0.20 14.08 -1.21
C LYS A 98 0.86 14.67 -0.28
N ILE A 99 2.11 14.39 -0.58
CA ILE A 99 3.28 14.89 0.17
C ILE A 99 4.05 15.83 -0.74
N HIS A 100 3.97 17.14 -0.46
CA HIS A 100 4.66 18.21 -1.20
C HIS A 100 6.07 18.41 -0.63
N THR A 101 7.00 18.82 -1.48
CA THR A 101 8.38 19.07 -1.08
C THR A 101 8.55 20.33 -0.24
N GLY A 102 7.86 21.41 -0.58
CA GLY A 102 7.98 22.70 0.11
C GLY A 102 7.15 22.80 1.39
N SER A 103 6.83 24.02 1.75
CA SER A 103 6.09 24.38 2.97
C SER A 103 4.64 24.69 2.69
N GLY A 104 3.76 24.40 3.65
CA GLY A 104 2.34 24.67 3.59
C GLY A 104 1.61 24.21 4.84
N THR A 105 0.28 24.32 4.83
CA THR A 105 -0.58 23.89 5.93
C THR A 105 -0.98 22.43 5.73
N ASN A 106 -0.62 21.58 6.66
CA ASN A 106 -0.99 20.16 6.65
C ASN A 106 -2.49 19.97 6.83
N THR A 107 -3.07 19.10 6.01
CA THR A 107 -4.48 18.71 6.05
C THR A 107 -4.60 17.18 6.05
N ALA A 108 -5.83 16.66 6.00
CA ALA A 108 -6.07 15.23 5.85
C ALA A 108 -5.62 14.68 4.48
N SER A 109 -5.52 15.52 3.45
CA SER A 109 -5.16 15.16 2.08
C SER A 109 -3.79 15.62 1.63
N ASP A 110 -3.17 16.56 2.35
CA ASP A 110 -1.92 17.21 1.96
C ASP A 110 -0.95 17.34 3.14
N ARG A 111 0.30 16.93 2.90
CA ARG A 111 1.43 17.08 3.82
C ARG A 111 2.53 17.85 3.12
N TYR A 112 3.37 18.51 3.91
CA TYR A 112 4.48 19.32 3.42
C TYR A 112 5.76 18.93 4.13
N GLN A 113 6.82 18.69 3.36
CA GLN A 113 8.13 18.31 3.90
C GLN A 113 8.88 19.52 4.50
N GLY A 114 8.51 20.74 4.14
CA GLY A 114 9.15 21.97 4.61
C GLY A 114 10.56 22.18 4.06
N ARG A 115 10.88 21.60 2.92
CA ARG A 115 12.22 21.70 2.32
C ARG A 115 12.38 23.00 1.52
N ARG A 116 13.63 23.41 1.34
CA ARG A 116 14.04 24.57 0.53
C ARG A 116 14.79 24.17 -0.74
N ALA A 117 14.84 22.87 -1.02
CA ALA A 117 15.46 22.29 -2.22
C ALA A 117 14.60 21.13 -2.71
N TYR A 118 14.70 20.86 -4.01
CA TYR A 118 14.01 19.71 -4.62
C TYR A 118 14.53 18.39 -4.06
N VAL A 119 13.66 17.41 -3.95
CA VAL A 119 13.98 16.06 -3.50
C VAL A 119 14.09 15.13 -4.69
N TRP A 120 13.11 15.21 -5.59
CA TRP A 120 12.95 14.25 -6.67
C TRP A 120 13.73 14.70 -7.91
N ASN A 121 14.68 13.87 -8.36
CA ASN A 121 15.46 14.18 -9.56
C ASN A 121 14.60 14.05 -10.81
N ASN A 122 14.70 15.02 -11.72
CA ASN A 122 13.94 15.03 -12.97
C ASN A 122 14.39 13.94 -13.95
N ASP A 123 15.69 13.60 -13.94
CA ASP A 123 16.26 12.63 -14.89
C ASP A 123 15.92 11.18 -14.52
N LYS A 124 16.16 10.81 -13.27
CA LYS A 124 15.83 9.49 -12.72
C LYS A 124 15.85 9.53 -11.20
N ASP A 125 14.93 8.84 -10.59
CA ASP A 125 14.90 8.64 -9.14
C ASP A 125 13.97 7.47 -8.79
N THR A 126 13.89 7.18 -7.49
CA THR A 126 12.98 6.18 -6.94
C THR A 126 12.39 6.70 -5.64
N ALA A 127 11.08 6.85 -5.60
CA ALA A 127 10.35 7.06 -4.36
C ALA A 127 10.13 5.70 -3.67
N THR A 128 10.55 5.57 -2.43
CA THR A 128 10.36 4.36 -1.63
C THR A 128 9.60 4.68 -0.35
N LEU A 129 8.55 3.92 -0.08
CA LEU A 129 7.75 3.99 1.15
C LEU A 129 8.05 2.78 2.02
N THR A 130 8.45 3.01 3.27
CA THR A 130 8.72 1.96 4.26
C THR A 130 7.89 2.17 5.51
N LYS A 131 7.58 1.09 6.23
CA LYS A 131 7.00 1.15 7.57
C LYS A 131 8.03 1.66 8.59
N ALA A 132 7.57 1.99 9.80
CA ALA A 132 8.42 2.43 10.91
C ALA A 132 9.57 1.45 11.21
N GLY A 133 9.34 0.15 11.07
CA GLY A 133 10.36 -0.91 11.24
C GLY A 133 11.31 -1.08 10.05
N GLY A 134 11.16 -0.30 8.96
CA GLY A 134 12.01 -0.33 7.78
C GLY A 134 11.58 -1.28 6.67
N SER A 135 10.53 -2.08 6.83
CA SER A 135 10.04 -2.95 5.77
C SER A 135 9.42 -2.13 4.62
N LYS A 136 9.81 -2.47 3.39
CA LYS A 136 9.31 -1.78 2.20
C LYS A 136 7.83 -2.08 1.96
N VAL A 137 7.06 -1.03 1.73
CA VAL A 137 5.63 -1.08 1.39
C VAL A 137 5.42 -0.93 -0.10
N ALA A 138 6.06 0.07 -0.71
CA ALA A 138 5.91 0.42 -2.11
C ALA A 138 7.13 1.15 -2.64
N SER A 139 7.33 1.13 -3.95
CA SER A 139 8.29 1.97 -4.63
C SER A 139 7.77 2.37 -6.01
N CYS A 140 8.28 3.48 -6.51
CA CYS A 140 7.95 4.04 -7.82
C CYS A 140 9.20 4.66 -8.41
N SER A 141 9.63 4.20 -9.58
CA SER A 141 10.83 4.67 -10.25
C SER A 141 10.49 5.33 -11.58
N TRP A 142 11.25 6.34 -11.95
CA TRP A 142 11.15 7.01 -13.26
C TRP A 142 12.51 7.25 -13.86
N THR A 143 12.52 7.57 -15.13
CA THR A 143 13.70 7.89 -15.90
C THR A 143 13.41 9.06 -16.84
N THR A 144 14.39 9.49 -17.62
CA THR A 144 14.23 10.51 -18.66
C THR A 144 13.18 10.20 -19.74
N ARG A 145 12.65 8.99 -19.76
CA ARG A 145 11.55 8.59 -20.66
C ARG A 145 10.17 9.01 -20.15
N ASP A 146 10.05 9.27 -18.85
CA ASP A 146 8.84 9.77 -18.24
C ASP A 146 8.85 11.32 -18.34
N PRO A 147 7.74 11.98 -18.73
CA PRO A 147 7.79 13.41 -19.08
C PRO A 147 8.03 14.32 -17.87
N SER A 148 7.17 14.29 -16.87
CA SER A 148 7.26 15.13 -15.66
C SER A 148 6.72 14.41 -14.44
N ASP A 149 5.99 13.32 -14.68
CA ASP A 149 5.27 12.58 -13.65
C ASP A 149 5.22 11.07 -13.99
N LYS A 150 4.87 10.29 -12.99
CA LYS A 150 4.77 8.83 -13.09
C LYS A 150 3.59 8.32 -12.29
N TYR A 151 2.69 7.59 -12.93
CA TYR A 151 1.73 6.74 -12.25
C TYR A 151 2.34 5.38 -11.89
N CYS A 152 2.06 4.91 -10.70
CA CYS A 152 2.52 3.65 -10.15
C CYS A 152 1.33 2.85 -9.62
#